data_2173ac41f5b025579fade8dc2cdcd345
#
_entry.id   2173ac41f5b025579fade8dc2cdcd345
#
_cell.length_a   1.000
_cell.length_b   1.000
_cell.length_c   1.000
_cell.angle_alpha   90.00
_cell.angle_beta   90.00
_cell.angle_gamma   90.00
#
_symmetry.space_group_name_H-M   'P 1'
#
loop_
_entity.id
_entity.type
_entity.pdbx_description
1 polymer ?
#
loop_
_entity_poly.entity_id
_entity_poly.type
_entity_poly.pdbx_seq_one_letter_code
_entity_poly.pdbx_strand_id
1 'polypeptide(L)'
;MLTVLLLDDDPISATHTADDLSAEGLKVIKASPFSALGAIKSAERVDVAILDPGRNEAGASQLIADLHPVPVFVHAQHASLRSAVDLMKAGAKDYWAKPAPMKDVLEAIRQAGSGAIAKPDKSAVAVEAFVGKSTSMRKLMSMASKAARASSTVLIIGETGTGKELVARHIHQTSDRASKRMVSVNCAAIPETLIESELFGYEKGAFTGANAQRVGLIEAADGGTLFLDEIGELPPSAQARLLRFIQEGEIRRIGSVESASVNVRLICATHRNLVELENTDAFRRDLFHRINVLRLELPPLRERGNDIEGLTNWLLTRVAGRLGLEVKPLTSGAKQALTAYKWPGNVRELEHTLERALVMAESDVISG
;
A
#
# COMPACT_ATOMS: atom_id res chain seq x y z
N MET A 1 -24.42 18.30 -10.09
CA MET A 1 -24.10 17.50 -11.29
C MET A 1 -22.60 17.56 -11.47
N LEU A 2 -21.93 16.41 -11.51
CA LEU A 2 -20.48 16.37 -11.68
C LEU A 2 -20.11 16.66 -13.13
N THR A 3 -19.04 17.45 -13.32
CA THR A 3 -18.50 17.80 -14.63
C THR A 3 -17.22 17.03 -14.88
N VAL A 4 -17.21 16.18 -15.91
CA VAL A 4 -16.09 15.33 -16.32
C VAL A 4 -15.44 15.93 -17.57
N LEU A 5 -14.13 16.17 -17.52
CA LEU A 5 -13.34 16.53 -18.69
C LEU A 5 -12.80 15.23 -19.32
N LEU A 6 -13.26 14.92 -20.52
CA LEU A 6 -12.82 13.75 -21.29
C LEU A 6 -11.77 14.18 -22.32
N LEU A 7 -10.57 13.65 -22.16
CA LEU A 7 -9.37 13.92 -22.96
C LEU A 7 -9.01 12.66 -23.76
N ASP A 8 -9.47 12.58 -25.00
CA ASP A 8 -9.25 11.46 -25.90
C ASP A 8 -9.10 11.99 -27.33
N ASP A 9 -8.03 11.60 -28.01
CA ASP A 9 -7.76 12.03 -29.39
C ASP A 9 -8.48 11.18 -30.43
N ASP A 10 -9.05 10.02 -30.04
CA ASP A 10 -9.89 9.21 -30.92
C ASP A 10 -11.34 9.66 -30.85
N PRO A 11 -11.89 10.27 -31.93
CA PRO A 11 -13.25 10.81 -31.94
C PRO A 11 -14.33 9.76 -31.68
N ILE A 12 -14.10 8.51 -32.11
CA ILE A 12 -15.07 7.41 -31.94
C ILE A 12 -15.10 6.99 -30.48
N SER A 13 -13.91 6.71 -29.92
CA SER A 13 -13.74 6.35 -28.51
C SER A 13 -14.27 7.46 -27.58
N ALA A 14 -13.91 8.71 -27.84
CA ALA A 14 -14.38 9.88 -27.09
C ALA A 14 -15.91 10.01 -27.10
N THR A 15 -16.56 9.73 -28.24
CA THR A 15 -18.02 9.83 -28.35
C THR A 15 -18.69 8.73 -27.56
N HIS A 16 -18.29 7.47 -27.70
CA HIS A 16 -18.84 6.35 -26.93
C HIS A 16 -18.70 6.57 -25.40
N THR A 17 -17.50 6.92 -24.97
CA THR A 17 -17.27 7.18 -23.53
C THR A 17 -18.08 8.34 -23.02
N ALA A 18 -18.24 9.41 -23.82
CA ALA A 18 -19.04 10.57 -23.44
C ALA A 18 -20.55 10.26 -23.37
N ASP A 19 -21.06 9.45 -24.29
CA ASP A 19 -22.48 9.04 -24.31
C ASP A 19 -22.79 8.16 -23.09
N ASP A 20 -21.93 7.19 -22.76
CA ASP A 20 -22.06 6.34 -21.58
C ASP A 20 -22.07 7.16 -20.28
N LEU A 21 -21.15 8.10 -20.14
CA LEU A 21 -21.06 8.98 -18.97
C LEU A 21 -22.28 9.94 -18.88
N SER A 22 -22.75 10.44 -20.00
CA SER A 22 -23.92 11.35 -20.08
C SER A 22 -25.23 10.63 -19.74
N ALA A 23 -25.36 9.36 -20.15
CA ALA A 23 -26.52 8.52 -19.82
C ALA A 23 -26.64 8.30 -18.30
N GLU A 24 -25.52 8.34 -17.58
CA GLU A 24 -25.46 8.23 -16.11
C GLU A 24 -25.59 9.59 -15.36
N GLY A 25 -25.97 10.64 -16.07
CA GLY A 25 -26.27 11.95 -15.49
C GLY A 25 -25.04 12.81 -15.20
N LEU A 26 -23.91 12.57 -15.84
CA LEU A 26 -22.70 13.37 -15.72
C LEU A 26 -22.66 14.43 -16.85
N LYS A 27 -22.13 15.63 -16.55
CA LYS A 27 -21.85 16.64 -17.58
C LYS A 27 -20.47 16.36 -18.17
N VAL A 28 -20.37 16.06 -19.46
CA VAL A 28 -19.12 15.74 -20.13
C VAL A 28 -18.65 16.88 -21.01
N ILE A 29 -17.40 17.30 -20.83
CA ILE A 29 -16.69 18.24 -21.68
C ILE A 29 -15.63 17.45 -22.45
N LYS A 30 -15.78 17.37 -23.79
CA LYS A 30 -14.79 16.70 -24.65
C LYS A 30 -13.73 17.70 -25.09
N ALA A 31 -12.45 17.31 -24.95
CA ALA A 31 -11.32 18.08 -25.45
C ALA A 31 -10.20 17.14 -25.89
N SER A 32 -9.34 17.62 -26.80
CA SER A 32 -8.06 16.94 -27.06
C SER A 32 -7.10 17.15 -25.89
N PRO A 33 -6.22 16.18 -25.57
CA PRO A 33 -5.16 16.35 -24.58
C PRO A 33 -4.34 17.63 -24.80
N PHE A 34 -4.11 18.06 -26.03
CA PHE A 34 -3.40 19.30 -26.36
C PHE A 34 -4.18 20.59 -26.01
N SER A 35 -5.49 20.52 -25.89
CA SER A 35 -6.36 21.67 -25.54
C SER A 35 -6.93 21.63 -24.14
N ALA A 36 -6.51 20.67 -23.33
CA ALA A 36 -7.05 20.40 -21.98
C ALA A 36 -7.01 21.62 -21.06
N LEU A 37 -5.89 22.33 -20.98
CA LEU A 37 -5.73 23.53 -20.15
C LEU A 37 -6.62 24.69 -20.59
N GLY A 38 -6.88 24.81 -21.91
CA GLY A 38 -7.85 25.78 -22.46
C GLY A 38 -9.28 25.42 -22.10
N ALA A 39 -9.64 24.14 -22.16
CA ALA A 39 -10.96 23.65 -21.79
C ALA A 39 -11.26 23.85 -20.29
N ILE A 40 -10.30 23.67 -19.41
CA ILE A 40 -10.44 23.95 -17.97
C ILE A 40 -10.65 25.44 -17.73
N LYS A 41 -9.87 26.29 -18.39
CA LYS A 41 -10.01 27.76 -18.23
C LYS A 41 -11.34 28.30 -18.75
N SER A 42 -11.94 27.65 -19.73
CA SER A 42 -13.22 28.01 -20.30
C SER A 42 -14.43 27.39 -19.60
N ALA A 43 -14.23 26.34 -18.82
CA ALA A 43 -15.28 25.69 -18.05
C ALA A 43 -15.47 26.36 -16.68
N GLU A 44 -16.72 26.55 -16.26
CA GLU A 44 -17.04 27.11 -14.95
C GLU A 44 -16.51 26.24 -13.81
N ARG A 45 -16.50 24.92 -14.00
CA ARG A 45 -16.00 23.93 -13.04
C ARG A 45 -15.72 22.60 -13.74
N VAL A 46 -14.57 21.99 -13.42
CA VAL A 46 -14.23 20.60 -13.77
C VAL A 46 -13.97 19.86 -12.48
N ASP A 47 -14.71 18.79 -12.23
CA ASP A 47 -14.62 18.00 -11.00
C ASP A 47 -13.65 16.81 -11.14
N VAL A 48 -13.58 16.22 -12.35
CA VAL A 48 -12.76 15.03 -12.66
C VAL A 48 -12.30 15.10 -14.12
N ALA A 49 -11.10 14.57 -14.43
CA ALA A 49 -10.64 14.36 -15.79
C ALA A 49 -10.43 12.88 -16.10
N ILE A 50 -10.81 12.45 -17.29
CA ILE A 50 -10.48 11.13 -17.85
C ILE A 50 -9.56 11.36 -19.04
N LEU A 51 -8.40 10.71 -19.04
CA LEU A 51 -7.36 10.86 -20.05
C LEU A 51 -7.08 9.55 -20.76
N ASP A 52 -7.20 9.52 -22.09
CA ASP A 52 -6.54 8.51 -22.90
C ASP A 52 -5.15 9.04 -23.31
N PRO A 53 -4.07 8.37 -22.89
CA PRO A 53 -2.71 8.81 -23.18
C PRO A 53 -2.31 8.61 -24.67
N GLY A 54 -3.11 7.85 -25.43
CA GLY A 54 -2.81 7.49 -26.81
C GLY A 54 -1.42 6.85 -26.92
N ARG A 55 -0.61 7.37 -27.88
CA ARG A 55 0.80 6.95 -28.08
C ARG A 55 1.81 7.90 -27.43
N ASN A 56 1.37 8.97 -26.79
CA ASN A 56 2.23 10.00 -26.20
C ASN A 56 2.24 9.95 -24.66
N GLU A 57 2.84 8.93 -24.10
CA GLU A 57 2.91 8.72 -22.64
C GLU A 57 3.67 9.84 -21.92
N ALA A 58 4.73 10.39 -22.50
CA ALA A 58 5.50 11.48 -21.89
C ALA A 58 4.65 12.76 -21.78
N GLY A 59 3.90 13.10 -22.83
CA GLY A 59 2.97 14.23 -22.80
C GLY A 59 1.81 14.03 -21.84
N ALA A 60 1.33 12.78 -21.68
CA ALA A 60 0.30 12.43 -20.72
C ALA A 60 0.76 12.62 -19.27
N SER A 61 1.99 12.25 -18.94
CA SER A 61 2.58 12.47 -17.61
C SER A 61 2.65 13.95 -17.22
N GLN A 62 3.08 14.80 -18.17
CA GLN A 62 3.12 16.24 -17.95
C GLN A 62 1.71 16.82 -17.79
N LEU A 63 0.77 16.38 -18.61
CA LEU A 63 -0.62 16.84 -18.56
C LEU A 63 -1.30 16.48 -17.23
N ILE A 64 -1.05 15.30 -16.69
CA ILE A 64 -1.55 14.91 -15.36
C ILE A 64 -1.05 15.87 -14.28
N ALA A 65 0.22 16.25 -14.33
CA ALA A 65 0.78 17.23 -13.38
C ALA A 65 0.16 18.62 -13.56
N ASP A 66 -0.03 19.07 -14.80
CA ASP A 66 -0.60 20.39 -15.12
C ASP A 66 -2.09 20.52 -14.76
N LEU A 67 -2.81 19.40 -14.73
CA LEU A 67 -4.24 19.34 -14.35
C LEU A 67 -4.48 19.42 -12.84
N HIS A 68 -3.42 19.28 -12.01
CA HIS A 68 -3.57 19.40 -10.56
C HIS A 68 -4.23 20.72 -10.14
N PRO A 69 -5.22 20.73 -9.21
CA PRO A 69 -5.67 19.66 -8.33
C PRO A 69 -6.81 18.78 -8.85
N VAL A 70 -7.19 18.88 -10.13
CA VAL A 70 -8.26 18.04 -10.70
C VAL A 70 -7.82 16.58 -10.69
N PRO A 71 -8.57 15.64 -10.11
CA PRO A 71 -8.25 14.23 -10.13
C PRO A 71 -8.33 13.68 -11.56
N VAL A 72 -7.23 13.06 -12.02
CA VAL A 72 -7.12 12.49 -13.37
C VAL A 72 -7.17 10.98 -13.30
N PHE A 73 -8.02 10.36 -14.10
CA PHE A 73 -8.12 8.93 -14.32
C PHE A 73 -7.64 8.59 -15.72
N VAL A 74 -6.87 7.53 -15.87
CA VAL A 74 -6.37 7.09 -17.16
C VAL A 74 -7.23 5.94 -17.71
N HIS A 75 -7.73 6.07 -18.96
CA HIS A 75 -8.53 5.06 -19.64
C HIS A 75 -7.90 4.75 -21.00
N ALA A 76 -6.89 3.90 -21.00
CA ALA A 76 -5.97 3.70 -22.12
C ALA A 76 -6.43 2.64 -23.14
N GLN A 77 -6.38 2.99 -24.44
CA GLN A 77 -6.60 2.06 -25.53
C GLN A 77 -5.43 1.05 -25.65
N HIS A 78 -4.20 1.52 -25.47
CA HIS A 78 -3.00 0.70 -25.51
C HIS A 78 -2.40 0.60 -24.10
N ALA A 79 -2.92 -0.35 -23.30
CA ALA A 79 -2.47 -0.52 -21.94
C ALA A 79 -1.15 -1.30 -21.87
N SER A 80 -0.16 -0.77 -21.13
CA SER A 80 1.04 -1.50 -20.74
C SER A 80 1.30 -1.33 -19.26
N LEU A 81 1.91 -2.33 -18.62
CA LEU A 81 2.27 -2.25 -17.20
C LEU A 81 3.21 -1.07 -16.93
N ARG A 82 4.13 -0.80 -17.84
CA ARG A 82 5.07 0.33 -17.75
C ARG A 82 4.34 1.66 -17.80
N SER A 83 3.45 1.85 -18.78
CA SER A 83 2.62 3.05 -18.91
C SER A 83 1.78 3.29 -17.66
N ALA A 84 1.12 2.23 -17.14
CA ALA A 84 0.34 2.32 -15.91
C ALA A 84 1.18 2.82 -14.73
N VAL A 85 2.37 2.25 -14.52
CA VAL A 85 3.29 2.64 -13.44
C VAL A 85 3.76 4.09 -13.60
N ASP A 86 4.12 4.51 -14.80
CA ASP A 86 4.66 5.86 -15.05
C ASP A 86 3.57 6.93 -14.91
N LEU A 87 2.35 6.69 -15.40
CA LEU A 87 1.22 7.62 -15.27
C LEU A 87 0.66 7.69 -13.84
N MET A 88 0.65 6.58 -13.11
CA MET A 88 0.32 6.58 -11.67
C MET A 88 1.34 7.38 -10.85
N LYS A 89 2.64 7.28 -11.17
CA LYS A 89 3.68 8.12 -10.55
C LYS A 89 3.54 9.60 -10.89
N ALA A 90 3.05 9.92 -12.08
CA ALA A 90 2.77 11.29 -12.47
C ALA A 90 1.58 11.93 -11.73
N GLY A 91 0.80 11.13 -10.99
CA GLY A 91 -0.31 11.61 -10.15
C GLY A 91 -1.70 11.18 -10.61
N ALA A 92 -1.81 10.28 -11.59
CA ALA A 92 -3.11 9.68 -11.93
C ALA A 92 -3.73 8.98 -10.71
N LYS A 93 -5.04 9.06 -10.57
CA LYS A 93 -5.79 8.44 -9.45
C LYS A 93 -6.03 6.96 -9.66
N ASP A 94 -6.24 6.56 -10.92
CA ASP A 94 -6.40 5.15 -11.29
C ASP A 94 -6.09 4.99 -12.79
N TYR A 95 -5.93 3.72 -13.23
CA TYR A 95 -5.57 3.38 -14.60
C TYR A 95 -6.35 2.16 -15.07
N TRP A 96 -7.13 2.32 -16.16
CA TRP A 96 -7.91 1.25 -16.78
C TRP A 96 -7.49 1.02 -18.22
N ALA A 97 -7.47 -0.25 -18.61
CA ALA A 97 -7.36 -0.66 -20.01
C ALA A 97 -8.75 -0.69 -20.65
N LYS A 98 -8.90 -0.18 -21.87
CA LYS A 98 -10.14 -0.33 -22.65
C LYS A 98 -10.25 -1.75 -23.23
N PRO A 99 -11.45 -2.39 -23.20
CA PRO A 99 -12.68 -1.90 -22.58
C PRO A 99 -12.67 -2.12 -21.06
N ALA A 100 -13.01 -1.10 -20.29
CA ALA A 100 -13.20 -1.22 -18.84
C ALA A 100 -14.70 -1.29 -18.50
N PRO A 101 -15.10 -2.01 -17.44
CA PRO A 101 -16.48 -2.01 -16.98
C PRO A 101 -16.90 -0.60 -16.60
N MET A 102 -17.89 -0.02 -17.28
CA MET A 102 -18.35 1.36 -17.07
C MET A 102 -18.77 1.60 -15.61
N LYS A 103 -19.28 0.57 -14.93
CA LYS A 103 -19.62 0.64 -13.51
C LYS A 103 -18.46 1.05 -12.63
N ASP A 104 -17.26 0.50 -12.89
CA ASP A 104 -16.06 0.77 -12.08
C ASP A 104 -15.55 2.21 -12.34
N VAL A 105 -15.60 2.63 -13.60
CA VAL A 105 -15.26 4.01 -14.01
C VAL A 105 -16.19 5.01 -13.35
N LEU A 106 -17.50 4.78 -13.37
CA LEU A 106 -18.49 5.65 -12.76
C LEU A 106 -18.36 5.71 -11.24
N GLU A 107 -18.10 4.58 -10.60
CA GLU A 107 -17.91 4.55 -9.16
C GLU A 107 -16.69 5.40 -8.75
N ALA A 108 -15.57 5.29 -9.45
CA ALA A 108 -14.38 6.07 -9.19
C ALA A 108 -14.58 7.58 -9.45
N ILE A 109 -15.27 7.96 -10.54
CA ILE A 109 -15.61 9.36 -10.86
C ILE A 109 -16.51 9.96 -9.77
N ARG A 110 -17.56 9.27 -9.36
CA ARG A 110 -18.48 9.74 -8.31
C ARG A 110 -17.77 9.92 -6.98
N GLN A 111 -16.82 9.04 -6.65
CA GLN A 111 -15.98 9.15 -5.45
C GLN A 111 -15.07 10.37 -5.49
N ALA A 112 -14.43 10.64 -6.62
CA ALA A 112 -13.51 11.76 -6.76
C ALA A 112 -14.23 13.11 -6.84
N GLY A 113 -15.37 13.19 -7.54
CA GLY A 113 -16.09 14.45 -7.80
C GLY A 113 -16.99 14.91 -6.65
N SER A 114 -17.32 14.07 -5.68
CA SER A 114 -18.17 14.44 -4.55
C SER A 114 -17.48 15.34 -3.52
N GLY A 115 -16.20 15.69 -3.70
CA GLY A 115 -15.42 16.39 -2.67
C GLY A 115 -15.38 15.65 -1.34
N ALA A 116 -15.93 14.45 -1.32
CA ALA A 116 -15.90 13.58 -0.17
C ALA A 116 -14.43 13.24 0.11
N ILE A 117 -13.95 13.81 1.20
CA ILE A 117 -12.85 13.31 1.98
C ILE A 117 -12.71 11.81 1.68
N ALA A 118 -11.50 11.41 1.31
CA ALA A 118 -11.15 10.04 0.99
C ALA A 118 -12.06 9.06 1.73
N LYS A 119 -12.68 8.11 0.98
CA LYS A 119 -13.29 6.94 1.63
C LYS A 119 -12.33 6.50 2.72
N PRO A 120 -12.84 6.11 3.91
CA PRO A 120 -11.96 5.51 4.90
C PRO A 120 -11.15 4.45 4.14
N ASP A 121 -9.86 4.67 4.11
CA ASP A 121 -8.89 3.82 3.41
C ASP A 121 -9.33 2.37 3.63
N LYS A 122 -9.45 1.56 2.56
CA LYS A 122 -9.80 0.12 2.69
C LYS A 122 -8.91 -0.55 3.74
N SER A 123 -7.75 0.05 4.03
CA SER A 123 -6.88 -0.32 5.14
C SER A 123 -7.47 0.01 6.53
N ALA A 124 -8.24 1.08 6.70
CA ALA A 124 -8.89 1.38 7.99
C ALA A 124 -10.00 0.37 8.31
N VAL A 125 -10.83 0.02 7.32
CA VAL A 125 -11.82 -1.06 7.45
C VAL A 125 -11.14 -2.41 7.64
N ALA A 126 -10.00 -2.64 6.95
CA ALA A 126 -9.19 -3.84 7.13
C ALA A 126 -8.59 -3.91 8.54
N VAL A 127 -8.18 -2.78 9.11
CA VAL A 127 -7.63 -2.72 10.47
C VAL A 127 -8.72 -2.99 11.50
N GLU A 128 -9.92 -2.41 11.38
CA GLU A 128 -11.03 -2.66 12.32
C GLU A 128 -11.46 -4.13 12.34
N ALA A 129 -11.57 -4.76 11.16
CA ALA A 129 -11.92 -6.18 11.06
C ALA A 129 -10.78 -7.09 11.55
N PHE A 130 -9.51 -6.69 11.34
CA PHE A 130 -8.32 -7.40 11.80
C PHE A 130 -8.13 -7.31 13.33
N VAL A 131 -8.57 -6.23 13.96
CA VAL A 131 -8.39 -5.98 15.40
C VAL A 131 -9.01 -7.07 16.25
N GLY A 132 -10.08 -7.73 15.77
CA GLY A 132 -10.74 -8.78 16.54
C GLY A 132 -11.36 -8.30 17.86
N LYS A 133 -11.98 -9.22 18.57
CA LYS A 133 -12.61 -8.97 19.88
C LYS A 133 -11.80 -9.53 21.06
N SER A 134 -10.71 -10.24 20.81
CA SER A 134 -9.87 -10.83 21.85
C SER A 134 -9.22 -9.76 22.73
N THR A 135 -9.04 -10.10 24.01
CA THR A 135 -8.44 -9.19 24.98
C THR A 135 -6.99 -8.86 24.61
N SER A 136 -6.23 -9.84 24.05
CA SER A 136 -4.87 -9.65 23.61
C SER A 136 -4.76 -8.64 22.46
N MET A 137 -5.63 -8.76 21.43
CA MET A 137 -5.65 -7.82 20.30
C MET A 137 -6.11 -6.42 20.73
N ARG A 138 -7.13 -6.29 21.56
CA ARG A 138 -7.56 -4.98 22.09
C ARG A 138 -6.45 -4.28 22.86
N LYS A 139 -5.72 -5.03 23.72
CA LYS A 139 -4.57 -4.49 24.45
C LYS A 139 -3.46 -4.03 23.50
N LEU A 140 -3.12 -4.86 22.51
CA LEU A 140 -2.13 -4.51 21.50
C LEU A 140 -2.52 -3.23 20.75
N MET A 141 -3.74 -3.12 20.26
CA MET A 141 -4.20 -1.95 19.50
C MET A 141 -4.27 -0.68 20.37
N SER A 142 -4.61 -0.79 21.64
CA SER A 142 -4.49 0.32 22.58
C SER A 142 -3.04 0.79 22.73
N MET A 143 -2.07 -0.14 22.82
CA MET A 143 -0.65 0.19 22.85
C MET A 143 -0.17 0.78 21.53
N ALA A 144 -0.61 0.24 20.38
CA ALA A 144 -0.31 0.77 19.05
C ALA A 144 -0.80 2.22 18.87
N SER A 145 -2.03 2.51 19.31
CA SER A 145 -2.59 3.88 19.27
C SER A 145 -1.84 4.86 20.20
N LYS A 146 -1.33 4.40 21.34
CA LYS A 146 -0.45 5.21 22.20
C LYS A 146 0.91 5.43 21.52
N ALA A 147 1.49 4.38 20.94
CA ALA A 147 2.74 4.47 20.21
C ALA A 147 2.64 5.40 19.00
N ALA A 148 1.46 5.49 18.36
CA ALA A 148 1.22 6.37 17.23
C ALA A 148 1.48 7.85 17.52
N ARG A 149 1.20 8.29 18.75
CA ARG A 149 1.38 9.69 19.20
C ARG A 149 2.84 10.05 19.54
N ALA A 150 3.72 9.06 19.60
CA ALA A 150 5.14 9.28 19.85
C ALA A 150 5.94 9.24 18.55
N SER A 151 7.01 10.01 18.44
CA SER A 151 7.96 9.96 17.32
C SER A 151 8.97 8.80 17.42
N SER A 152 8.97 8.10 18.56
CA SER A 152 9.90 7.01 18.86
C SER A 152 9.74 5.85 17.88
N THR A 153 10.84 5.10 17.69
CA THR A 153 10.85 3.87 16.89
C THR A 153 9.94 2.81 17.52
N VAL A 154 9.17 2.13 16.69
CA VAL A 154 8.29 1.02 17.09
C VAL A 154 8.84 -0.28 16.51
N LEU A 155 8.98 -1.30 17.35
CA LEU A 155 9.34 -2.66 16.95
C LEU A 155 8.15 -3.59 17.14
N ILE A 156 7.65 -4.16 16.04
CA ILE A 156 6.54 -5.11 16.02
C ILE A 156 7.11 -6.52 15.88
N ILE A 157 6.87 -7.36 16.88
CA ILE A 157 7.33 -8.76 16.89
C ILE A 157 6.11 -9.68 16.77
N GLY A 158 6.22 -10.72 15.98
CA GLY A 158 5.17 -11.73 15.82
C GLY A 158 5.47 -12.71 14.70
N GLU A 159 4.88 -13.88 14.77
CA GLU A 159 5.05 -14.93 13.77
C GLU A 159 4.69 -14.44 12.36
N THR A 160 5.21 -15.15 11.36
CA THR A 160 4.85 -14.87 9.95
C THR A 160 3.34 -15.01 9.74
N GLY A 161 2.75 -14.08 8.96
CA GLY A 161 1.33 -14.11 8.64
C GLY A 161 0.40 -13.63 9.75
N THR A 162 0.89 -13.09 10.88
CA THR A 162 0.06 -12.55 11.97
C THR A 162 -0.58 -11.19 11.65
N GLY A 163 -0.06 -10.45 10.66
CA GLY A 163 -0.57 -9.14 10.24
C GLY A 163 0.23 -7.95 10.78
N LYS A 164 1.53 -8.10 10.98
CA LYS A 164 2.44 -7.03 11.43
C LYS A 164 2.32 -5.75 10.60
N GLU A 165 2.19 -5.89 9.27
CA GLU A 165 2.02 -4.75 8.37
C GLU A 165 0.73 -3.95 8.64
N LEU A 166 -0.39 -4.61 8.96
CA LEU A 166 -1.66 -3.92 9.30
C LEU A 166 -1.52 -3.10 10.58
N VAL A 167 -0.78 -3.61 11.57
CA VAL A 167 -0.48 -2.86 12.81
C VAL A 167 0.41 -1.65 12.49
N ALA A 168 1.43 -1.81 11.64
CA ALA A 168 2.29 -0.70 11.23
C ALA A 168 1.50 0.38 10.47
N ARG A 169 0.61 0.00 9.56
CA ARG A 169 -0.31 0.92 8.87
C ARG A 169 -1.24 1.65 9.84
N HIS A 170 -1.81 0.95 10.82
CA HIS A 170 -2.63 1.57 11.84
C HIS A 170 -1.86 2.63 12.65
N ILE A 171 -0.62 2.33 13.07
CA ILE A 171 0.24 3.27 13.78
C ILE A 171 0.49 4.52 12.93
N HIS A 172 0.80 4.35 11.64
CA HIS A 172 1.00 5.47 10.74
C HIS A 172 -0.28 6.32 10.59
N GLN A 173 -1.43 5.68 10.30
CA GLN A 173 -2.72 6.35 10.05
C GLN A 173 -3.28 7.09 11.27
N THR A 174 -2.91 6.67 12.47
CA THR A 174 -3.33 7.31 13.73
C THR A 174 -2.26 8.24 14.32
N SER A 175 -1.18 8.51 13.58
CA SER A 175 -0.08 9.40 13.97
C SER A 175 -0.22 10.80 13.38
N ASP A 176 0.60 11.74 13.88
CA ASP A 176 0.70 13.10 13.34
C ASP A 176 1.20 13.14 11.88
N ARG A 177 1.71 12.00 11.36
CA ARG A 177 2.18 11.83 9.98
C ARG A 177 1.18 11.07 9.09
N ALA A 178 -0.07 10.91 9.51
CA ALA A 178 -1.10 10.16 8.77
C ALA A 178 -1.33 10.67 7.34
N SER A 179 -1.18 11.98 7.12
CA SER A 179 -1.30 12.61 5.79
C SER A 179 -0.02 12.54 4.95
N LYS A 180 1.08 12.06 5.52
CA LYS A 180 2.38 11.95 4.86
C LYS A 180 2.57 10.56 4.27
N ARG A 181 3.61 10.41 3.45
CA ARG A 181 3.90 9.12 2.81
C ARG A 181 4.36 8.07 3.83
N MET A 182 3.86 6.85 3.70
CA MET A 182 4.42 5.65 4.32
C MET A 182 5.15 4.83 3.26
N VAL A 183 6.45 4.69 3.40
CA VAL A 183 7.27 3.82 2.54
C VAL A 183 7.44 2.49 3.25
N SER A 184 6.97 1.40 2.63
CA SER A 184 7.06 0.04 3.18
C SER A 184 8.11 -0.76 2.40
N VAL A 185 9.00 -1.42 3.12
CA VAL A 185 10.10 -2.23 2.56
C VAL A 185 10.09 -3.58 3.25
N ASN A 186 10.01 -4.66 2.48
CA ASN A 186 10.25 -6.00 2.99
C ASN A 186 11.72 -6.35 2.75
N CYS A 187 12.52 -6.39 3.82
CA CYS A 187 13.96 -6.65 3.75
C CYS A 187 14.28 -8.06 3.22
N ALA A 188 13.41 -9.03 3.48
CA ALA A 188 13.59 -10.40 2.97
C ALA A 188 13.31 -10.55 1.46
N ALA A 189 12.59 -9.59 0.85
CA ALA A 189 12.25 -9.65 -0.57
C ALA A 189 13.33 -9.03 -1.48
N ILE A 190 14.32 -8.33 -0.91
CA ILE A 190 15.37 -7.66 -1.65
C ILE A 190 16.67 -8.47 -1.50
N PRO A 191 17.36 -8.81 -2.62
CA PRO A 191 18.65 -9.48 -2.52
C PRO A 191 19.64 -8.73 -1.63
N GLU A 192 20.44 -9.45 -0.85
CA GLU A 192 21.41 -8.89 0.09
C GLU A 192 22.36 -7.88 -0.56
N THR A 193 22.78 -8.16 -1.80
CA THR A 193 23.67 -7.28 -2.60
C THR A 193 23.02 -5.96 -3.05
N LEU A 194 21.69 -5.87 -3.02
CA LEU A 194 20.95 -4.69 -3.49
C LEU A 194 20.31 -3.89 -2.34
N ILE A 195 20.13 -4.50 -1.16
CA ILE A 195 19.38 -3.88 -0.05
C ILE A 195 19.97 -2.54 0.37
N GLU A 196 21.30 -2.39 0.40
CA GLU A 196 21.93 -1.12 0.73
C GLU A 196 21.63 -0.05 -0.32
N SER A 197 21.76 -0.37 -1.60
CA SER A 197 21.50 0.57 -2.69
C SER A 197 20.02 0.98 -2.77
N GLU A 198 19.10 0.08 -2.45
CA GLU A 198 17.67 0.41 -2.37
C GLU A 198 17.35 1.29 -1.16
N LEU A 199 17.87 1.00 0.03
CA LEU A 199 17.60 1.76 1.24
C LEU A 199 18.25 3.14 1.23
N PHE A 200 19.54 3.22 0.89
CA PHE A 200 20.34 4.45 1.05
C PHE A 200 20.53 5.22 -0.25
N GLY A 201 20.24 4.60 -1.42
CA GLY A 201 20.52 5.21 -2.72
C GLY A 201 22.01 5.19 -3.08
N TYR A 202 22.33 5.67 -4.27
CA TYR A 202 23.69 5.69 -4.79
C TYR A 202 23.94 6.83 -5.76
N GLU A 203 25.20 7.26 -5.84
CA GLU A 203 25.67 8.22 -6.83
C GLU A 203 26.06 7.51 -8.13
N LYS A 204 26.07 8.29 -9.22
CA LYS A 204 26.56 7.79 -10.50
C LYS A 204 28.02 7.32 -10.35
N GLY A 205 28.32 6.10 -10.82
CA GLY A 205 29.66 5.50 -10.75
C GLY A 205 29.99 4.83 -9.42
N ALA A 206 29.05 4.71 -8.48
CA ALA A 206 29.30 4.09 -7.17
C ALA A 206 29.67 2.60 -7.26
N PHE A 207 29.21 1.90 -8.30
CA PHE A 207 29.54 0.51 -8.63
C PHE A 207 29.34 0.23 -10.12
N THR A 208 29.78 -0.91 -10.60
CA THR A 208 29.59 -1.35 -12.00
C THR A 208 28.09 -1.48 -12.31
N GLY A 209 27.59 -0.61 -13.22
CA GLY A 209 26.15 -0.52 -13.53
C GLY A 209 25.43 0.69 -12.94
N ALA A 210 26.05 1.49 -12.09
CA ALA A 210 25.51 2.75 -11.57
C ALA A 210 25.59 3.87 -12.62
N ASN A 211 24.77 3.78 -13.68
CA ASN A 211 24.79 4.72 -14.81
C ASN A 211 24.19 6.09 -14.48
N ALA A 212 23.33 6.17 -13.46
CA ALA A 212 22.68 7.38 -12.98
C ALA A 212 22.61 7.36 -11.45
N GLN A 213 22.45 8.53 -10.85
CA GLN A 213 22.14 8.69 -9.43
C GLN A 213 20.75 8.11 -9.14
N ARG A 214 20.57 7.47 -7.97
CA ARG A 214 19.27 6.98 -7.49
C ARG A 214 19.04 7.35 -6.03
N VAL A 215 17.88 7.93 -5.77
CA VAL A 215 17.40 8.27 -4.42
C VAL A 215 17.02 6.99 -3.67
N GLY A 216 17.43 6.87 -2.39
CA GLY A 216 17.12 5.72 -1.54
C GLY A 216 15.72 5.79 -0.93
N LEU A 217 15.22 4.63 -0.48
CA LEU A 217 13.89 4.51 0.13
C LEU A 217 13.76 5.28 1.45
N ILE A 218 14.85 5.45 2.21
CA ILE A 218 14.87 6.26 3.44
C ILE A 218 14.65 7.73 3.08
N GLU A 219 15.36 8.25 2.08
CA GLU A 219 15.20 9.62 1.59
C GLU A 219 13.80 9.83 0.99
N ALA A 220 13.26 8.85 0.28
CA ALA A 220 11.91 8.88 -0.27
C ALA A 220 10.80 8.90 0.81
N ALA A 221 11.13 8.55 2.05
CA ALA A 221 10.24 8.59 3.21
C ALA A 221 10.36 9.89 4.02
N ASP A 222 11.16 10.87 3.56
CA ASP A 222 11.37 12.11 4.30
C ASP A 222 10.07 12.85 4.62
N GLY A 223 9.97 13.38 5.83
CA GLY A 223 8.76 13.96 6.41
C GLY A 223 7.66 12.94 6.77
N GLY A 224 7.81 11.66 6.40
CA GLY A 224 6.83 10.59 6.54
C GLY A 224 7.24 9.48 7.50
N THR A 225 6.88 8.24 7.13
CA THR A 225 7.15 7.02 7.90
C THR A 225 7.82 5.98 7.02
N LEU A 226 8.87 5.36 7.52
CA LEU A 226 9.50 4.17 6.93
C LEU A 226 9.10 2.94 7.73
N PHE A 227 8.53 1.95 7.06
CA PHE A 227 8.25 0.65 7.61
C PHE A 227 9.21 -0.39 7.04
N LEU A 228 10.04 -0.98 7.91
CA LEU A 228 10.96 -2.05 7.56
C LEU A 228 10.39 -3.38 8.07
N ASP A 229 9.82 -4.17 7.17
CA ASP A 229 9.38 -5.53 7.49
C ASP A 229 10.56 -6.50 7.39
N GLU A 230 10.57 -7.48 8.28
CA GLU A 230 11.62 -8.49 8.43
C GLU A 230 13.02 -7.86 8.60
N ILE A 231 13.14 -6.92 9.55
CA ILE A 231 14.40 -6.20 9.85
C ILE A 231 15.55 -7.13 10.24
N GLY A 232 15.25 -8.32 10.78
CA GLY A 232 16.21 -9.34 11.12
C GLY A 232 16.92 -10.00 9.93
N GLU A 233 16.49 -9.68 8.69
CA GLU A 233 17.12 -10.16 7.46
C GLU A 233 18.14 -9.17 6.87
N LEU A 234 18.35 -8.02 7.52
CA LEU A 234 19.32 -7.04 7.05
C LEU A 234 20.75 -7.56 7.18
N PRO A 235 21.60 -7.44 6.14
CA PRO A 235 23.01 -7.75 6.24
C PRO A 235 23.76 -6.79 7.18
N PRO A 236 24.88 -7.20 7.77
CA PRO A 236 25.63 -6.39 8.74
C PRO A 236 26.01 -4.98 8.24
N SER A 237 26.31 -4.84 6.96
CA SER A 237 26.66 -3.56 6.34
C SER A 237 25.46 -2.59 6.32
N ALA A 238 24.27 -3.07 5.95
CA ALA A 238 23.04 -2.29 6.00
C ALA A 238 22.64 -1.94 7.43
N GLN A 239 22.82 -2.85 8.39
CA GLN A 239 22.59 -2.59 9.81
C GLN A 239 23.45 -1.44 10.35
N ALA A 240 24.74 -1.37 9.99
CA ALA A 240 25.65 -0.31 10.42
C ALA A 240 25.21 1.07 9.85
N ARG A 241 24.77 1.11 8.60
CA ARG A 241 24.28 2.35 7.99
C ARG A 241 22.93 2.78 8.59
N LEU A 242 22.04 1.82 8.83
CA LEU A 242 20.74 2.07 9.48
C LEU A 242 20.93 2.65 10.89
N LEU A 243 21.89 2.14 11.64
CA LEU A 243 22.21 2.66 12.96
C LEU A 243 22.62 4.14 12.90
N ARG A 244 23.50 4.51 11.96
CA ARG A 244 23.88 5.92 11.75
C ARG A 244 22.67 6.79 11.43
N PHE A 245 21.81 6.35 10.50
CA PHE A 245 20.59 7.08 10.18
C PHE A 245 19.72 7.30 11.43
N ILE A 246 19.50 6.28 12.28
CA ILE A 246 18.69 6.41 13.50
C ILE A 246 19.32 7.34 14.52
N GLN A 247 20.65 7.40 14.59
CA GLN A 247 21.38 8.21 15.57
C GLN A 247 21.51 9.67 15.16
N GLU A 248 21.84 9.91 13.90
CA GLU A 248 22.23 11.21 13.37
C GLU A 248 21.08 11.91 12.62
N GLY A 249 20.06 11.18 12.18
CA GLY A 249 19.01 11.70 11.29
C GLY A 249 19.54 12.01 9.89
N GLU A 250 20.69 11.43 9.53
CA GLU A 250 21.38 11.67 8.26
C GLU A 250 21.57 10.38 7.50
N ILE A 251 21.51 10.49 6.19
CA ILE A 251 21.84 9.39 5.27
C ILE A 251 23.02 9.81 4.39
N ARG A 252 23.79 8.80 3.97
CA ARG A 252 24.83 8.99 2.97
C ARG A 252 24.62 7.97 1.85
N ARG A 253 24.48 8.45 0.62
CA ARG A 253 24.34 7.58 -0.56
C ARG A 253 25.63 6.78 -0.79
N ILE A 254 25.51 5.61 -1.41
CA ILE A 254 26.68 4.81 -1.78
C ILE A 254 27.51 5.60 -2.80
N GLY A 255 28.82 5.70 -2.56
CA GLY A 255 29.71 6.48 -3.43
C GLY A 255 29.73 7.98 -3.16
N SER A 256 28.90 8.50 -2.23
CA SER A 256 28.92 9.91 -1.82
C SER A 256 29.77 10.15 -0.58
N VAL A 257 30.38 11.32 -0.49
CA VAL A 257 30.97 11.86 0.74
C VAL A 257 30.00 12.79 1.49
N GLU A 258 28.95 13.26 0.83
CA GLU A 258 27.97 14.18 1.38
C GLU A 258 26.87 13.41 2.14
N SER A 259 26.43 13.97 3.27
CA SER A 259 25.27 13.50 4.04
C SER A 259 24.05 14.36 3.71
N ALA A 260 22.88 13.77 3.69
CA ALA A 260 21.59 14.44 3.59
C ALA A 260 20.80 14.22 4.89
N SER A 261 20.32 15.29 5.51
CA SER A 261 19.47 15.23 6.69
C SER A 261 18.05 14.83 6.28
N VAL A 262 17.44 13.88 7.00
CA VAL A 262 16.09 13.38 6.75
C VAL A 262 15.32 13.22 8.06
N ASN A 263 14.04 13.54 8.03
CA ASN A 263 13.14 13.42 9.18
C ASN A 263 12.12 12.29 8.96
N VAL A 264 12.51 11.06 9.24
CA VAL A 264 11.70 9.88 8.99
C VAL A 264 11.34 9.18 10.30
N ARG A 265 10.06 8.88 10.50
CA ARG A 265 9.62 8.00 11.58
C ARG A 265 9.86 6.55 11.19
N LEU A 266 10.49 5.77 12.07
CA LEU A 266 10.81 4.38 11.81
C LEU A 266 9.84 3.44 12.54
N ILE A 267 9.28 2.47 11.80
CA ILE A 267 8.56 1.31 12.32
C ILE A 267 9.25 0.06 11.78
N CYS A 268 9.62 -0.87 12.64
CA CYS A 268 10.27 -2.12 12.26
C CYS A 268 9.38 -3.30 12.60
N ALA A 269 9.45 -4.37 11.82
CA ALA A 269 8.80 -5.63 12.14
C ALA A 269 9.72 -6.82 11.90
N THR A 270 9.54 -7.89 12.68
CA THR A 270 10.24 -9.14 12.48
C THR A 270 9.49 -10.32 13.10
N HIS A 271 9.69 -11.51 12.55
CA HIS A 271 9.31 -12.78 13.17
C HIS A 271 10.48 -13.45 13.92
N ARG A 272 11.70 -12.98 13.67
CA ARG A 272 12.91 -13.55 14.29
C ARG A 272 13.10 -13.07 15.72
N ASN A 273 13.68 -13.91 16.54
CA ASN A 273 14.15 -13.54 17.87
C ASN A 273 15.45 -12.73 17.75
N LEU A 274 15.35 -11.41 17.79
CA LEU A 274 16.52 -10.53 17.65
C LEU A 274 17.54 -10.71 18.77
N VAL A 275 17.14 -11.18 19.95
CA VAL A 275 18.07 -11.48 21.06
C VAL A 275 18.94 -12.69 20.73
N GLU A 276 18.37 -13.72 20.09
CA GLU A 276 19.15 -14.87 19.62
C GLU A 276 20.11 -14.48 18.49
N LEU A 277 19.67 -13.62 17.57
CA LEU A 277 20.51 -13.10 16.49
C LEU A 277 21.65 -12.21 17.03
N GLU A 278 21.41 -11.45 18.09
CA GLU A 278 22.44 -10.69 18.80
C GLU A 278 23.51 -11.62 19.37
N ASN A 279 23.12 -12.73 20.02
CA ASN A 279 24.04 -13.70 20.61
C ASN A 279 24.90 -14.43 19.58
N THR A 280 24.49 -14.47 18.32
CA THR A 280 25.22 -15.09 17.20
C THR A 280 25.92 -14.08 16.30
N ASP A 281 26.01 -12.81 16.70
CA ASP A 281 26.54 -11.68 15.92
C ASP A 281 25.85 -11.48 14.54
N ALA A 282 24.71 -12.12 14.31
CA ALA A 282 23.94 -11.94 13.08
C ALA A 282 23.14 -10.61 13.09
N PHE A 283 22.89 -10.05 14.26
CA PHE A 283 22.25 -8.75 14.42
C PHE A 283 23.02 -7.90 15.45
N ARG A 284 23.33 -6.66 15.08
CA ARG A 284 24.13 -5.75 15.92
C ARG A 284 23.36 -5.35 17.18
N ARG A 285 24.01 -5.47 18.32
CA ARG A 285 23.48 -5.10 19.64
C ARG A 285 23.11 -3.63 19.75
N ASP A 286 23.95 -2.75 19.21
CA ASP A 286 23.74 -1.30 19.24
C ASP A 286 22.49 -0.89 18.43
N LEU A 287 22.25 -1.51 17.26
CA LEU A 287 21.05 -1.33 16.47
C LEU A 287 19.81 -1.86 17.21
N PHE A 288 19.90 -3.07 17.79
CA PHE A 288 18.78 -3.65 18.55
C PHE A 288 18.28 -2.69 19.64
N HIS A 289 19.16 -2.12 20.45
CA HIS A 289 18.78 -1.16 21.49
C HIS A 289 18.14 0.12 20.94
N ARG A 290 18.50 0.55 19.73
CA ARG A 290 17.94 1.76 19.09
C ARG A 290 16.58 1.54 18.46
N ILE A 291 16.29 0.31 17.97
CA ILE A 291 14.97 0.02 17.39
C ILE A 291 13.98 -0.53 18.44
N ASN A 292 14.43 -1.11 19.53
CA ASN A 292 13.61 -1.71 20.58
C ASN A 292 13.18 -0.68 21.65
N VAL A 293 12.63 0.47 21.22
CA VAL A 293 12.15 1.52 22.12
C VAL A 293 10.70 1.27 22.53
N LEU A 294 9.80 1.09 21.57
CA LEU A 294 8.42 0.73 21.81
C LEU A 294 8.14 -0.63 21.20
N ARG A 295 8.09 -1.67 22.04
CA ARG A 295 7.89 -3.05 21.62
C ARG A 295 6.41 -3.41 21.63
N LEU A 296 5.92 -3.94 20.51
CA LEU A 296 4.58 -4.48 20.33
C LEU A 296 4.66 -5.95 19.93
N GLU A 297 4.07 -6.83 20.73
CA GLU A 297 4.05 -8.27 20.46
C GLU A 297 2.69 -8.68 19.90
N LEU A 298 2.69 -9.11 18.64
CA LEU A 298 1.49 -9.53 17.93
C LEU A 298 1.23 -11.02 18.21
N PRO A 299 0.14 -11.37 18.91
CA PRO A 299 -0.11 -12.76 19.27
C PRO A 299 -0.40 -13.61 18.02
N PRO A 300 0.01 -14.87 17.99
CA PRO A 300 -0.36 -15.80 16.93
C PRO A 300 -1.87 -16.07 16.93
N LEU A 301 -2.42 -16.52 15.80
CA LEU A 301 -3.86 -16.68 15.62
C LEU A 301 -4.48 -17.64 16.63
N ARG A 302 -3.77 -18.71 17.00
CA ARG A 302 -4.18 -19.70 18.03
C ARG A 302 -4.38 -19.09 19.43
N GLU A 303 -3.82 -17.91 19.71
CA GLU A 303 -3.94 -17.20 20.99
C GLU A 303 -5.00 -16.09 20.96
N ARG A 304 -5.67 -15.90 19.81
CA ARG A 304 -6.70 -14.87 19.62
C ARG A 304 -8.12 -15.36 19.93
N GLY A 305 -8.29 -16.63 20.33
CA GLY A 305 -9.56 -17.19 20.75
C GLY A 305 -10.70 -16.99 19.75
N ASN A 306 -11.75 -16.27 20.15
CA ASN A 306 -12.97 -16.07 19.36
C ASN A 306 -12.80 -15.14 18.13
N ASP A 307 -11.60 -14.60 17.87
CA ASP A 307 -11.37 -13.73 16.72
C ASP A 307 -11.41 -14.51 15.41
N ILE A 308 -11.15 -15.84 15.43
CA ILE A 308 -11.08 -16.69 14.23
C ILE A 308 -12.39 -16.63 13.44
N GLU A 309 -13.56 -16.68 14.09
CA GLU A 309 -14.84 -16.65 13.38
C GLU A 309 -15.09 -15.31 12.70
N GLY A 310 -14.87 -14.20 13.40
CA GLY A 310 -15.01 -12.85 12.85
C GLY A 310 -14.04 -12.60 11.70
N LEU A 311 -12.78 -13.03 11.88
CA LEU A 311 -11.73 -12.90 10.87
C LEU A 311 -12.03 -13.77 9.63
N THR A 312 -12.55 -14.97 9.83
CA THR A 312 -12.97 -15.88 8.74
C THR A 312 -14.05 -15.23 7.87
N ASN A 313 -15.11 -14.68 8.49
CA ASN A 313 -16.19 -14.05 7.75
C ASN A 313 -15.71 -12.83 6.96
N TRP A 314 -14.83 -12.01 7.55
CA TRP A 314 -14.23 -10.87 6.88
C TRP A 314 -13.33 -11.29 5.71
N LEU A 315 -12.47 -12.29 5.92
CA LEU A 315 -11.59 -12.83 4.87
C LEU A 315 -12.39 -13.43 3.71
N LEU A 316 -13.44 -14.22 3.99
CA LEU A 316 -14.31 -14.76 2.95
C LEU A 316 -14.93 -13.66 2.09
N THR A 317 -15.48 -12.61 2.71
CA THR A 317 -16.05 -11.48 1.99
C THR A 317 -15.00 -10.79 1.12
N ARG A 318 -13.81 -10.59 1.66
CA ARG A 318 -12.69 -9.94 0.94
C ARG A 318 -12.18 -10.80 -0.23
N VAL A 319 -12.01 -12.09 -0.02
CA VAL A 319 -11.55 -13.04 -1.04
C VAL A 319 -12.59 -13.20 -2.15
N ALA A 320 -13.85 -13.36 -1.80
CA ALA A 320 -14.95 -13.44 -2.76
C ALA A 320 -15.02 -12.18 -3.64
N GLY A 321 -14.93 -10.98 -3.03
CA GLY A 321 -14.92 -9.72 -3.77
C GLY A 321 -13.71 -9.58 -4.70
N ARG A 322 -12.52 -10.07 -4.30
CA ARG A 322 -11.31 -10.07 -5.14
C ARG A 322 -11.43 -11.01 -6.35
N LEU A 323 -12.10 -12.16 -6.17
CA LEU A 323 -12.25 -13.17 -7.20
C LEU A 323 -13.51 -12.96 -8.06
N GLY A 324 -14.37 -12.01 -7.73
CA GLY A 324 -15.65 -11.82 -8.40
C GLY A 324 -16.65 -12.97 -8.15
N LEU A 325 -16.50 -13.67 -7.01
CA LEU A 325 -17.34 -14.80 -6.61
C LEU A 325 -18.35 -14.37 -5.54
N GLU A 326 -19.46 -15.10 -5.44
CA GLU A 326 -20.39 -14.95 -4.32
C GLU A 326 -19.80 -15.54 -3.03
N VAL A 327 -20.14 -14.91 -1.90
CA VAL A 327 -19.73 -15.39 -0.57
C VAL A 327 -20.54 -16.64 -0.23
N LYS A 328 -19.88 -17.78 -0.15
CA LYS A 328 -20.52 -19.04 0.26
C LYS A 328 -20.45 -19.20 1.79
N PRO A 329 -21.55 -19.55 2.46
CA PRO A 329 -21.55 -19.78 3.90
C PRO A 329 -20.79 -21.06 4.28
N LEU A 330 -20.20 -21.03 5.48
CA LEU A 330 -19.53 -22.20 6.07
C LEU A 330 -20.52 -23.09 6.82
N THR A 331 -20.43 -24.39 6.63
CA THR A 331 -21.16 -25.36 7.48
C THR A 331 -20.67 -25.31 8.93
N SER A 332 -21.45 -25.83 9.87
CA SER A 332 -21.04 -25.94 11.27
C SER A 332 -19.77 -26.78 11.45
N GLY A 333 -19.62 -27.85 10.67
CA GLY A 333 -18.42 -28.68 10.65
C GLY A 333 -17.19 -27.92 10.20
N ALA A 334 -17.30 -27.13 9.11
CA ALA A 334 -16.22 -26.26 8.63
C ALA A 334 -15.79 -25.23 9.69
N LYS A 335 -16.75 -24.57 10.36
CA LYS A 335 -16.47 -23.61 11.44
C LYS A 335 -15.74 -24.28 12.61
N GLN A 336 -16.13 -25.47 13.01
CA GLN A 336 -15.47 -26.24 14.06
C GLN A 336 -14.04 -26.60 13.69
N ALA A 337 -13.83 -27.09 12.45
CA ALA A 337 -12.51 -27.42 11.93
C ALA A 337 -11.57 -26.19 11.93
N LEU A 338 -12.06 -25.03 11.44
CA LEU A 338 -11.30 -23.79 11.42
C LEU A 338 -10.92 -23.32 12.83
N THR A 339 -11.80 -23.49 13.82
CA THR A 339 -11.55 -23.10 15.22
C THR A 339 -10.58 -24.05 15.92
N ALA A 340 -10.62 -25.34 15.60
CA ALA A 340 -9.78 -26.35 16.22
C ALA A 340 -8.32 -26.37 15.68
N TYR A 341 -8.10 -25.84 14.48
CA TYR A 341 -6.79 -25.86 13.83
C TYR A 341 -5.84 -24.81 14.43
N LYS A 342 -4.56 -25.12 14.54
CA LYS A 342 -3.54 -24.27 15.21
C LYS A 342 -3.02 -23.11 14.37
N TRP A 343 -3.25 -23.11 13.08
CA TRP A 343 -2.84 -22.04 12.13
C TRP A 343 -1.34 -21.66 12.24
N PRO A 344 -0.40 -22.56 11.94
CA PRO A 344 1.03 -22.22 11.98
C PRO A 344 1.41 -21.07 11.05
N GLY A 345 0.74 -20.91 9.91
CA GLY A 345 0.89 -19.77 9.00
C GLY A 345 -0.05 -18.59 9.33
N ASN A 346 -0.73 -18.64 10.48
CA ASN A 346 -1.57 -17.58 11.02
C ASN A 346 -2.67 -17.10 10.03
N VAL A 347 -2.88 -15.79 9.95
CA VAL A 347 -3.93 -15.19 9.10
C VAL A 347 -3.68 -15.43 7.62
N ARG A 348 -2.41 -15.49 7.19
CA ARG A 348 -2.06 -15.76 5.79
C ARG A 348 -2.47 -17.18 5.37
N GLU A 349 -2.24 -18.17 6.22
CA GLU A 349 -2.67 -19.54 5.97
C GLU A 349 -4.19 -19.65 5.97
N LEU A 350 -4.87 -19.01 6.92
CA LEU A 350 -6.33 -18.94 6.97
C LEU A 350 -6.89 -18.33 5.67
N GLU A 351 -6.36 -17.22 5.19
CA GLU A 351 -6.79 -16.57 3.95
C GLU A 351 -6.64 -17.49 2.74
N HIS A 352 -5.47 -18.13 2.56
CA HIS A 352 -5.25 -19.06 1.46
C HIS A 352 -6.13 -20.30 1.54
N THR A 353 -6.42 -20.78 2.75
CA THR A 353 -7.32 -21.92 2.97
C THR A 353 -8.76 -21.57 2.57
N LEU A 354 -9.23 -20.39 2.96
CA LEU A 354 -10.57 -19.90 2.59
C LEU A 354 -10.66 -19.62 1.10
N GLU A 355 -9.62 -19.07 0.48
CA GLU A 355 -9.55 -18.85 -0.96
C GLU A 355 -9.68 -20.18 -1.72
N ARG A 356 -8.88 -21.18 -1.34
CA ARG A 356 -8.96 -22.52 -1.94
C ARG A 356 -10.34 -23.14 -1.74
N ALA A 357 -10.89 -23.07 -0.54
CA ALA A 357 -12.20 -23.60 -0.23
C ALA A 357 -13.32 -22.93 -1.05
N LEU A 358 -13.26 -21.61 -1.24
CA LEU A 358 -14.24 -20.87 -2.03
C LEU A 358 -14.18 -21.21 -3.51
N VAL A 359 -12.97 -21.34 -4.07
CA VAL A 359 -12.76 -21.68 -5.49
C VAL A 359 -13.15 -23.13 -5.78
N MET A 360 -12.86 -24.06 -4.86
CA MET A 360 -13.10 -25.49 -5.06
C MET A 360 -14.50 -25.96 -4.62
N ALA A 361 -15.30 -25.08 -4.01
CA ALA A 361 -16.64 -25.46 -3.56
C ALA A 361 -17.58 -25.69 -4.76
N GLU A 362 -18.02 -26.95 -4.96
CA GLU A 362 -19.00 -27.32 -5.97
C GLU A 362 -20.46 -27.01 -5.56
N SER A 363 -20.69 -26.83 -4.26
CA SER A 363 -21.98 -26.46 -3.67
C SER A 363 -22.04 -25.00 -3.23
N ASP A 364 -23.25 -24.53 -2.90
CA ASP A 364 -23.48 -23.18 -2.38
C ASP A 364 -22.99 -22.99 -0.94
N VAL A 365 -22.38 -24.02 -0.34
CA VAL A 365 -21.82 -23.99 1.01
C VAL A 365 -20.41 -24.58 1.02
N ILE A 366 -19.55 -24.07 1.89
CA ILE A 366 -18.22 -24.61 2.13
C ILE A 366 -18.34 -25.66 3.26
N SER A 367 -18.04 -26.91 2.93
CA SER A 367 -17.92 -28.02 3.90
C SER A 367 -16.50 -28.13 4.43
N GLY A 368 -16.34 -28.73 5.60
CA GLY A 368 -15.04 -28.98 6.23
C GLY A 368 -14.32 -30.18 5.64
#